data_99bfb85bc35f1b761b3d64250fff2a3c
#
_entry.id   99bfb85bc35f1b761b3d64250fff2a3c
#
_cell.length_a   1.000
_cell.length_b   1.000
_cell.length_c   1.000
_cell.angle_alpha   90.00
_cell.angle_beta   90.00
_cell.angle_gamma   90.00
#
_symmetry.space_group_name_H-M   'P 1'
#
loop_
_entity.id
_entity.type
_entity.pdbx_description
1 polymer ?
#
loop_
_entity_poly.entity_id
_entity_poly.type
_entity_poly.pdbx_seq_one_letter_code
_entity_poly.pdbx_strand_id
1 'polypeptide(L)'
;MNWKAEAKEKLKRYDAMRLATINIPQELERLELDARCIRSPRWDKMGTSSCNRSREDALLDNLVHRQELDWTLQQAQLWLKATDRALTALPQEEKLILHRLYIYPERGSLEKLCKEREI
;
A
#
# COMPACT_ATOMS: atom_id res chain seq x y z
N MET A 1 -23.44 14.55 7.75
CA MET A 1 -22.28 13.95 7.12
C MET A 1 -21.52 14.99 6.29
N ASN A 2 -20.25 15.21 6.61
CA ASN A 2 -19.46 16.23 5.93
C ASN A 2 -18.64 15.58 4.78
N TRP A 3 -19.24 15.53 3.60
CA TRP A 3 -18.61 14.92 2.42
C TRP A 3 -17.29 15.60 2.02
N LYS A 4 -17.12 16.89 2.32
CA LYS A 4 -15.87 17.62 2.04
C LYS A 4 -14.72 17.09 2.91
N ALA A 5 -14.98 16.85 4.19
CA ALA A 5 -13.98 16.29 5.10
C ALA A 5 -13.59 14.86 4.69
N GLU A 6 -14.56 14.06 4.29
CA GLU A 6 -14.30 12.70 3.78
C GLU A 6 -13.45 12.72 2.51
N ALA A 7 -13.77 13.62 1.59
CA ALA A 7 -13.01 13.75 0.34
C ALA A 7 -11.56 14.17 0.61
N LYS A 8 -11.35 15.11 1.52
CA LYS A 8 -10.00 15.55 1.92
C LYS A 8 -9.20 14.41 2.54
N GLU A 9 -9.82 13.62 3.41
CA GLU A 9 -9.17 12.45 4.01
C GLU A 9 -8.76 11.43 2.95
N LYS A 10 -9.64 11.14 2.00
CA LYS A 10 -9.34 10.21 0.90
C LYS A 10 -8.16 10.70 0.07
N LEU A 11 -8.11 11.99 -0.25
CA LEU A 11 -6.99 12.55 -1.00
C LEU A 11 -5.66 12.47 -0.23
N LYS A 12 -5.69 12.70 1.08
CA LYS A 12 -4.51 12.57 1.94
C LYS A 12 -4.00 11.12 1.99
N ARG A 13 -4.88 10.14 1.88
CA ARG A 13 -4.51 8.72 1.87
C ARG A 13 -3.98 8.24 0.53
N TYR A 14 -4.14 9.01 -0.52
CA TYR A 14 -3.77 8.61 -1.88
C TYR A 14 -2.32 8.15 -1.98
N ASP A 15 -1.38 8.93 -1.46
CA ASP A 15 0.04 8.59 -1.53
C ASP A 15 0.37 7.34 -0.72
N ALA A 16 -0.23 7.19 0.46
CA ALA A 16 -0.05 5.99 1.29
C ALA A 16 -0.56 4.74 0.56
N MET A 17 -1.71 4.81 -0.10
CA MET A 17 -2.26 3.69 -0.88
C MET A 17 -1.39 3.38 -2.10
N ARG A 18 -0.87 4.39 -2.77
CA ARG A 18 0.05 4.22 -3.89
C ARG A 18 1.33 3.52 -3.45
N LEU A 19 1.91 3.94 -2.33
CA LEU A 19 3.10 3.30 -1.77
C LEU A 19 2.81 1.86 -1.35
N ALA A 20 1.63 1.58 -0.81
CA ALA A 20 1.23 0.22 -0.46
C ALA A 20 1.22 -0.69 -1.69
N THR A 21 0.72 -0.22 -2.84
CA THR A 21 0.70 -1.01 -4.08
C THR A 21 2.10 -1.28 -4.63
N ILE A 22 3.09 -0.50 -4.24
CA ILE A 22 4.49 -0.71 -4.61
C ILE A 22 5.20 -1.63 -3.60
N ASN A 23 4.98 -1.40 -2.31
CA ASN A 23 5.70 -2.08 -1.24
C ASN A 23 5.16 -3.50 -0.96
N ILE A 24 3.85 -3.71 -1.05
CA ILE A 24 3.25 -5.03 -0.76
C ILE A 24 3.76 -6.12 -1.70
N PRO A 25 3.86 -5.93 -3.03
CA PRO A 25 4.44 -6.95 -3.91
C PRO A 25 5.87 -7.33 -3.54
N GLN A 26 6.69 -6.37 -3.10
CA GLN A 26 8.05 -6.62 -2.64
C GLN A 26 8.05 -7.45 -1.36
N GLU A 27 7.16 -7.14 -0.44
CA GLU A 27 7.00 -7.89 0.80
C GLU A 27 6.51 -9.32 0.54
N LEU A 28 5.58 -9.49 -0.40
CA LEU A 28 5.10 -10.81 -0.83
C LEU A 28 6.24 -11.64 -1.41
N GLU A 29 7.08 -11.05 -2.24
CA GLU A 29 8.25 -11.73 -2.80
C GLU A 29 9.23 -12.16 -1.71
N ARG A 30 9.49 -11.27 -0.74
CA ARG A 30 10.33 -11.59 0.43
C ARG A 30 9.77 -12.76 1.22
N LEU A 31 8.45 -12.76 1.46
CA LEU A 31 7.79 -13.84 2.19
C LEU A 31 7.83 -15.17 1.43
N GLU A 32 7.72 -15.14 0.10
CA GLU A 32 7.90 -16.33 -0.73
C GLU A 32 9.30 -16.92 -0.60
N LEU A 33 10.32 -16.07 -0.61
CA LEU A 33 11.71 -16.49 -0.42
C LEU A 33 11.91 -17.07 0.98
N ASP A 34 11.34 -16.45 2.00
CA ASP A 34 11.38 -16.98 3.38
C ASP A 34 10.71 -18.34 3.47
N ALA A 35 9.59 -18.55 2.78
CA ALA A 35 8.91 -19.84 2.75
C ALA A 35 9.78 -20.92 2.12
N ARG A 36 10.52 -20.60 1.06
CA ARG A 36 11.47 -21.53 0.43
C ARG A 36 12.60 -21.90 1.37
N CYS A 37 13.10 -20.95 2.14
CA CYS A 37 14.13 -21.21 3.15
C CYS A 37 13.62 -22.12 4.26
N ILE A 38 12.36 -21.93 4.68
CA ILE A 38 11.73 -22.79 5.70
C ILE A 38 11.57 -24.22 5.18
N ARG A 39 11.23 -24.39 3.89
CA ARG A 39 11.07 -25.71 3.25
C ARG A 39 12.38 -26.44 3.04
N SER A 40 13.50 -25.72 2.92
CA SER A 40 14.80 -26.34 2.68
C SER A 40 15.26 -27.14 3.90
N PRO A 41 15.71 -28.41 3.75
CA PRO A 41 16.21 -29.18 4.87
C PRO A 41 17.50 -28.55 5.41
N ARG A 42 17.56 -28.35 6.72
CA ARG A 42 18.76 -27.88 7.40
C ARG A 42 19.47 -29.07 8.04
N TRP A 43 20.71 -29.27 7.67
CA TRP A 43 21.52 -30.39 8.12
C TRP A 43 21.77 -30.39 9.61
N ASP A 44 21.79 -29.23 10.24
CA ASP A 44 22.11 -29.04 11.66
C ASP A 44 20.92 -29.26 12.60
N LYS A 45 19.74 -29.58 12.08
CA LYS A 45 18.52 -29.80 12.86
C LYS A 45 17.85 -31.13 12.55
N MET A 46 18.64 -32.18 12.41
CA MET A 46 18.10 -33.50 12.09
C MET A 46 17.40 -34.15 13.28
N GLY A 47 16.12 -34.50 13.06
CA GLY A 47 15.53 -35.63 13.78
C GLY A 47 14.72 -35.36 15.02
N THR A 48 14.29 -34.12 15.34
CA THR A 48 13.33 -33.93 16.44
C THR A 48 11.96 -33.56 15.90
N SER A 49 10.93 -34.28 16.37
CA SER A 49 9.52 -34.03 15.97
C SER A 49 9.05 -32.62 16.29
N SER A 50 9.63 -31.98 17.31
CA SER A 50 9.34 -30.58 17.66
C SER A 50 9.80 -29.59 16.57
N CYS A 51 10.89 -29.88 15.87
CA CYS A 51 11.39 -29.07 14.77
C CYS A 51 10.44 -29.09 13.57
N ASN A 52 9.80 -30.22 13.31
CA ASN A 52 8.82 -30.35 12.21
C ASN A 52 7.56 -29.52 12.46
N ARG A 53 7.04 -29.55 13.69
CA ARG A 53 5.91 -28.72 14.09
C ARG A 53 6.21 -27.23 13.96
N SER A 54 7.37 -26.82 14.45
CA SER A 54 7.81 -25.42 14.36
C SER A 54 7.93 -24.96 12.90
N ARG A 55 8.43 -25.85 12.04
CA ARG A 55 8.56 -25.60 10.61
C ARG A 55 7.19 -25.47 9.93
N GLU A 56 6.27 -26.40 10.25
CA GLU A 56 4.91 -26.37 9.72
C GLU A 56 4.16 -25.13 10.18
N ASP A 57 4.29 -24.76 11.45
CA ASP A 57 3.68 -23.55 12.00
C ASP A 57 4.23 -22.30 11.32
N ALA A 58 5.54 -22.24 11.11
CA ALA A 58 6.18 -21.12 10.41
C ALA A 58 5.70 -21.00 8.98
N LEU A 59 5.53 -22.12 8.27
CA LEU A 59 5.00 -22.13 6.90
C LEU A 59 3.54 -21.68 6.85
N LEU A 60 2.74 -22.12 7.82
CA LEU A 60 1.34 -21.72 7.92
C LEU A 60 1.22 -20.23 8.20
N ASP A 61 1.97 -19.71 9.16
CA ASP A 61 2.00 -18.29 9.48
C ASP A 61 2.41 -17.46 8.27
N ASN A 62 3.42 -17.91 7.53
CA ASN A 62 3.88 -17.27 6.30
C ASN A 62 2.76 -17.23 5.26
N LEU A 63 2.06 -18.36 5.07
CA LEU A 63 0.96 -18.45 4.11
C LEU A 63 -0.18 -17.49 4.48
N VAL A 64 -0.59 -17.48 5.75
CA VAL A 64 -1.65 -16.59 6.24
C VAL A 64 -1.27 -15.13 6.04
N HIS A 65 -0.03 -14.77 6.38
CA HIS A 65 0.47 -13.40 6.19
C HIS A 65 0.46 -12.99 4.73
N ARG A 66 0.87 -13.88 3.82
CA ARG A 66 0.82 -13.62 2.37
C ARG A 66 -0.60 -13.41 1.87
N GLN A 67 -1.55 -14.21 2.36
CA GLN A 67 -2.96 -14.07 1.99
C GLN A 67 -3.54 -12.73 2.47
N GLU A 68 -3.20 -12.33 3.69
CA GLU A 68 -3.64 -11.03 4.24
C GLU A 68 -3.07 -9.86 3.42
N LEU A 69 -1.79 -9.92 3.08
CA LEU A 69 -1.14 -8.89 2.26
C LEU A 69 -1.73 -8.83 0.85
N ASP A 70 -1.99 -9.99 0.24
CA ASP A 70 -2.60 -10.04 -1.09
C ASP A 70 -3.98 -9.41 -1.09
N TRP A 71 -4.79 -9.70 -0.08
CA TRP A 71 -6.10 -9.08 0.08
C TRP A 71 -5.98 -7.56 0.25
N THR A 72 -5.06 -7.11 1.09
CA THR A 72 -4.80 -5.68 1.30
C THR A 72 -4.36 -5.00 0.01
N LEU A 73 -3.50 -5.66 -0.77
CA LEU A 73 -3.06 -5.15 -2.07
C LEU A 73 -4.24 -4.98 -3.03
N GLN A 74 -5.11 -5.98 -3.11
CA GLN A 74 -6.30 -5.91 -3.97
C GLN A 74 -7.21 -4.75 -3.57
N GLN A 75 -7.44 -4.56 -2.26
CA GLN A 75 -8.24 -3.44 -1.75
C GLN A 75 -7.61 -2.09 -2.08
N ALA A 76 -6.30 -1.96 -1.90
CA ALA A 76 -5.57 -0.73 -2.24
C ALA A 76 -5.66 -0.42 -3.74
N GLN A 77 -5.51 -1.43 -4.59
CA GLN A 77 -5.61 -1.26 -6.04
C GLN A 77 -7.02 -0.81 -6.46
N LEU A 78 -8.05 -1.42 -5.89
CA LEU A 78 -9.44 -1.02 -6.17
C LEU A 78 -9.71 0.42 -5.73
N TRP A 79 -9.23 0.78 -4.54
CA TRP A 79 -9.37 2.13 -4.00
C TRP A 79 -8.69 3.16 -4.91
N LEU A 80 -7.46 2.87 -5.38
CA LEU A 80 -6.73 3.75 -6.28
C LEU A 80 -7.43 3.91 -7.62
N LYS A 81 -7.93 2.83 -8.20
CA LYS A 81 -8.68 2.89 -9.47
C LYS A 81 -9.92 3.77 -9.34
N ALA A 82 -10.67 3.61 -8.27
CA ALA A 82 -11.86 4.42 -8.02
C ALA A 82 -11.51 5.89 -7.85
N THR A 83 -10.45 6.19 -7.11
CA THR A 83 -9.98 7.55 -6.88
C THR A 83 -9.44 8.18 -8.17
N ASP A 84 -8.66 7.44 -8.96
CA ASP A 84 -8.13 7.91 -10.23
C ASP A 84 -9.26 8.21 -11.23
N ARG A 85 -10.30 7.39 -11.27
CA ARG A 85 -11.48 7.66 -12.11
C ARG A 85 -12.17 8.95 -11.69
N ALA A 86 -12.33 9.16 -10.41
CA ALA A 86 -12.94 10.38 -9.89
C ALA A 86 -12.09 11.61 -10.25
N LEU A 87 -10.77 11.51 -10.10
CA LEU A 87 -9.85 12.58 -10.46
C LEU A 87 -9.83 12.85 -11.97
N THR A 88 -9.93 11.79 -12.79
CA THR A 88 -9.93 11.91 -14.25
C THR A 88 -11.15 12.71 -14.75
N ALA A 89 -12.26 12.67 -14.02
CA ALA A 89 -13.46 13.41 -14.36
C ALA A 89 -13.33 14.93 -14.14
N LEU A 90 -12.32 15.37 -13.40
CA LEU A 90 -12.11 16.78 -13.09
C LEU A 90 -11.31 17.51 -14.18
N PRO A 91 -11.51 18.83 -14.35
CA PRO A 91 -10.64 19.63 -15.21
C PRO A 91 -9.18 19.60 -14.73
N GLN A 92 -8.26 19.80 -15.68
CA GLN A 92 -6.82 19.73 -15.41
C GLN A 92 -6.36 20.69 -14.29
N GLU A 93 -6.93 21.89 -14.25
CA GLU A 93 -6.60 22.89 -13.24
C GLU A 93 -7.00 22.43 -11.83
N GLU A 94 -8.18 21.86 -11.70
CA GLU A 94 -8.68 21.35 -10.42
C GLU A 94 -7.84 20.17 -9.93
N LYS A 95 -7.45 19.27 -10.85
CA LYS A 95 -6.54 18.16 -10.53
C LYS A 95 -5.22 18.67 -9.96
N LEU A 96 -4.64 19.67 -10.59
CA LEU A 96 -3.37 20.24 -10.17
C LEU A 96 -3.47 20.83 -8.76
N ILE A 97 -4.52 21.56 -8.48
CA ILE A 97 -4.77 22.15 -7.17
C ILE A 97 -4.91 21.06 -6.12
N LEU A 98 -5.70 20.03 -6.37
CA LEU A 98 -5.87 18.91 -5.44
C LEU A 98 -4.57 18.15 -5.18
N HIS A 99 -3.78 17.90 -6.22
CA HIS A 99 -2.48 17.25 -6.08
C HIS A 99 -1.55 18.05 -5.16
N ARG A 100 -1.45 19.33 -5.37
CA ARG A 100 -0.52 20.16 -4.59
C ARG A 100 -0.96 20.43 -3.16
N LEU A 101 -2.26 20.47 -2.91
CA LEU A 101 -2.78 20.79 -1.59
C LEU A 101 -3.01 19.55 -0.71
N TYR A 102 -3.44 18.44 -1.28
CA TYR A 102 -3.89 17.28 -0.51
C TYR A 102 -3.12 16.00 -0.76
N ILE A 103 -2.83 15.67 -2.02
CA ILE A 103 -2.18 14.40 -2.38
C ILE A 103 -0.69 14.44 -2.04
N TYR A 104 -0.01 15.50 -2.48
CA TYR A 104 1.42 15.73 -2.19
C TYR A 104 1.59 17.11 -1.57
N PRO A 105 1.15 17.30 -0.31
CA PRO A 105 1.27 18.61 0.33
C PRO A 105 2.72 18.97 0.57
N GLU A 106 3.15 20.08 0.00
CA GLU A 106 4.46 20.65 0.24
C GLU A 106 4.32 21.91 1.10
N ARG A 107 5.37 22.25 1.85
CA ARG A 107 5.38 23.46 2.66
C ARG A 107 5.27 24.70 1.75
N GLY A 108 4.25 25.51 1.98
CA GLY A 108 4.02 26.70 1.16
C GLY A 108 3.33 26.43 -0.17
N SER A 109 2.73 25.25 -0.38
CA SER A 109 2.01 24.90 -1.60
C SER A 109 0.91 25.89 -1.93
N LEU A 110 0.15 26.31 -0.94
CA LEU A 110 -0.96 27.26 -1.14
C LEU A 110 -0.45 28.60 -1.66
N GLU A 111 0.62 29.12 -1.07
CA GLU A 111 1.24 30.38 -1.50
C GLU A 111 1.78 30.28 -2.92
N LYS A 112 2.46 29.18 -3.24
CA LYS A 112 2.98 28.94 -4.60
C LYS A 112 1.85 28.87 -5.62
N LEU A 113 0.76 28.19 -5.30
CA LEU A 113 -0.40 28.09 -6.19
C LEU A 113 -1.05 29.45 -6.42
N CYS A 114 -1.19 30.25 -5.37
CA CYS A 114 -1.74 31.58 -5.47
C CYS A 114 -0.88 32.48 -6.39
N LYS A 115 0.44 32.40 -6.27
CA LYS A 115 1.36 33.14 -7.13
C LYS A 115 1.29 32.68 -8.59
N GLU A 116 1.30 31.39 -8.83
CA GLU A 116 1.27 30.81 -10.18
C GLU A 116 -0.05 31.09 -10.90
N ARG A 117 -1.15 31.18 -10.16
CA ARG A 117 -2.49 31.35 -10.71
C ARG A 117 -3.05 32.77 -10.59
N GLU A 118 -2.30 33.67 -9.99
CA GLU A 118 -2.72 35.07 -9.77
C GLU A 118 -4.03 35.19 -8.99
N ILE A 119 -4.22 34.34 -8.01
CA ILE A 119 -5.44 34.33 -7.18
C ILE A 119 -5.26 35.19 -5.94
#